data_d2d1ab642c60e80953584892a6adb1ac
#
_entry.id   d2d1ab642c60e80953584892a6adb1ac
#
_cell.length_a   1.000
_cell.length_b   1.000
_cell.length_c   1.000
_cell.angle_alpha   90.00
_cell.angle_beta   90.00
_cell.angle_gamma   90.00
#
_symmetry.space_group_name_H-M   'P 1'
#
loop_
_entity.id
_entity.type
_entity.pdbx_description
1 polymer ?
#
loop_
_entity_poly.entity_id
_entity_poly.type
_entity_poly.pdbx_seq_one_letter_code
_entity_poly.pdbx_strand_id
1 'polypeptide(L)'
;TDPWEKYYLRMEAVDNKIIPVGCVLTMVGTGSEMNGGSVITNHAVKAKIGRVFGDNVFPRFSILDPTYTFTLPRYQMVAGFFDIMSHILEQYFSGTDDNTSDYLMEGLLRSLIHSSRIAVQSPEDYEARSNIMWIATWALNTLVAKGKSTDWMVHMIGQSIGAYTDATHGMTLAAVSLPYYRHIMPYGLAKFKRFAINVWDVRPEGKTDEQIAQAGLAAMESYMRELGLVLNGRELGVDETMLDGIAQGSFILDGGYKVLTKEEIVEILK
;
A
#
# COMPACT_ATOMS: atom_id res chain seq x y z
N THR A 1 -13.04 -28.19 -9.15
CA THR A 1 -12.59 -27.67 -7.83
C THR A 1 -12.76 -26.17 -7.83
N ASP A 2 -13.35 -25.61 -6.78
CA ASP A 2 -13.50 -24.18 -6.61
C ASP A 2 -12.12 -23.51 -6.36
N PRO A 3 -11.67 -22.59 -7.24
CA PRO A 3 -10.38 -21.91 -7.07
C PRO A 3 -10.31 -21.07 -5.79
N TRP A 4 -11.43 -20.46 -5.37
CA TRP A 4 -11.51 -19.70 -4.13
C TRP A 4 -11.13 -20.54 -2.92
N GLU A 5 -11.77 -21.70 -2.80
CA GLU A 5 -11.52 -22.61 -1.70
C GLU A 5 -10.10 -23.21 -1.75
N LYS A 6 -9.69 -23.70 -2.92
CA LYS A 6 -8.41 -24.37 -3.09
C LYS A 6 -7.23 -23.42 -2.90
N TYR A 7 -7.24 -22.27 -3.60
CA TYR A 7 -6.05 -21.45 -3.70
C TYR A 7 -6.03 -20.24 -2.75
N TYR A 8 -7.21 -19.76 -2.30
CA TYR A 8 -7.26 -18.56 -1.44
C TYR A 8 -7.64 -18.85 0.02
N LEU A 9 -8.46 -19.87 0.28
CA LEU A 9 -8.75 -20.28 1.66
C LEU A 9 -7.73 -21.29 2.18
N ARG A 10 -7.51 -22.38 1.44
CA ARG A 10 -6.59 -23.45 1.88
C ARG A 10 -5.12 -23.20 1.50
N MET A 11 -4.84 -22.17 0.69
CA MET A 11 -3.48 -21.83 0.24
C MET A 11 -2.72 -22.99 -0.41
N GLU A 12 -3.43 -23.92 -1.08
CA GLU A 12 -2.81 -25.08 -1.71
C GLU A 12 -1.86 -24.66 -2.85
N ALA A 13 -0.85 -25.47 -3.11
CA ALA A 13 0.06 -25.27 -4.21
C ALA A 13 -0.65 -25.33 -5.56
N VAL A 14 -0.18 -24.55 -6.53
CA VAL A 14 -0.66 -24.62 -7.91
C VAL A 14 0.03 -25.80 -8.58
N ASP A 15 -0.76 -26.80 -8.95
CA ASP A 15 -0.34 -28.08 -9.51
C ASP A 15 -0.60 -28.20 -11.02
N ASN A 16 -1.24 -27.22 -11.62
CA ASN A 16 -1.54 -27.18 -13.03
C ASN A 16 -0.53 -26.33 -13.81
N LYS A 17 -0.45 -26.56 -15.12
CA LYS A 17 0.37 -25.77 -16.02
C LYS A 17 -0.13 -24.32 -16.05
N ILE A 18 0.79 -23.39 -15.79
CA ILE A 18 0.52 -21.95 -15.90
C ILE A 18 0.62 -21.52 -17.37
N ILE A 19 -0.40 -20.81 -17.84
CA ILE A 19 -0.40 -20.18 -19.17
C ILE A 19 0.49 -18.95 -19.11
N PRO A 20 1.48 -18.79 -20.01
CA PRO A 20 2.31 -17.61 -20.06
C PRO A 20 1.46 -16.34 -20.31
N VAL A 21 1.74 -15.28 -19.55
CA VAL A 21 1.06 -13.99 -19.65
C VAL A 21 2.06 -12.93 -20.10
N GLY A 22 1.63 -12.01 -20.94
CA GLY A 22 2.30 -10.74 -21.21
C GLY A 22 1.44 -9.60 -20.69
N CYS A 23 2.06 -8.49 -20.29
CA CYS A 23 1.39 -7.33 -19.73
C CYS A 23 1.64 -6.09 -20.56
N VAL A 24 0.58 -5.29 -20.80
CA VAL A 24 0.68 -3.90 -21.28
C VAL A 24 0.02 -3.03 -20.22
N LEU A 25 0.80 -2.23 -19.53
CA LEU A 25 0.35 -1.52 -18.34
C LEU A 25 -0.44 -0.26 -18.71
N THR A 26 -1.67 -0.13 -18.21
CA THR A 26 -2.54 1.04 -18.45
C THR A 26 -2.87 1.80 -17.16
N MET A 27 -2.54 1.25 -16.01
CA MET A 27 -2.66 1.86 -14.68
C MET A 27 -1.49 1.42 -13.82
N VAL A 28 -0.99 2.30 -12.97
CA VAL A 28 0.08 2.00 -12.02
C VAL A 28 -0.47 1.90 -10.59
N GLY A 29 0.15 1.05 -9.77
CA GLY A 29 -0.20 0.81 -8.36
C GLY A 29 0.35 -0.53 -7.92
N THR A 30 -0.24 -1.61 -8.41
CA THR A 30 -0.05 -2.99 -7.95
C THR A 30 1.32 -3.61 -8.26
N GLY A 31 2.13 -3.02 -9.15
CA GLY A 31 3.38 -3.65 -9.60
C GLY A 31 3.21 -5.03 -10.27
N SER A 32 1.98 -5.36 -10.72
CA SER A 32 1.63 -6.70 -11.26
C SER A 32 2.41 -7.08 -12.51
N GLU A 33 3.05 -6.13 -13.14
CA GLU A 33 3.96 -6.34 -14.28
C GLU A 33 5.25 -7.09 -13.89
N MET A 34 5.60 -7.15 -12.60
CA MET A 34 6.82 -7.80 -12.10
C MET A 34 6.63 -8.47 -10.74
N ASN A 35 5.45 -9.02 -10.48
CA ASN A 35 5.21 -9.84 -9.29
C ASN A 35 4.20 -10.97 -9.55
N GLY A 36 3.99 -11.81 -8.53
CA GLY A 36 3.02 -12.91 -8.58
C GLY A 36 1.81 -12.69 -7.67
N GLY A 37 1.52 -11.43 -7.32
CA GLY A 37 0.39 -11.10 -6.49
C GLY A 37 -0.94 -11.28 -7.21
N SER A 38 -1.93 -11.79 -6.50
CA SER A 38 -3.31 -11.90 -6.96
C SER A 38 -4.25 -11.68 -5.79
N VAL A 39 -5.26 -10.82 -5.99
CA VAL A 39 -6.27 -10.52 -4.97
C VAL A 39 -7.64 -10.74 -5.60
N ILE A 40 -8.49 -11.53 -4.95
CA ILE A 40 -9.86 -11.75 -5.41
C ILE A 40 -10.88 -11.46 -4.30
N THR A 41 -12.06 -11.02 -4.70
CA THR A 41 -13.17 -10.74 -3.81
C THR A 41 -14.25 -11.80 -4.00
N ASN A 42 -14.72 -12.36 -2.88
CA ASN A 42 -15.92 -13.17 -2.84
C ASN A 42 -17.03 -12.35 -2.16
N HIS A 43 -17.90 -11.75 -2.96
CA HIS A 43 -18.98 -10.89 -2.46
C HIS A 43 -20.01 -11.64 -1.61
N ALA A 44 -20.20 -12.95 -1.84
CA ALA A 44 -21.19 -13.75 -1.09
C ALA A 44 -20.84 -13.87 0.41
N VAL A 45 -19.54 -13.87 0.71
CA VAL A 45 -19.02 -13.98 2.10
C VAL A 45 -18.31 -12.72 2.56
N LYS A 46 -18.37 -11.64 1.78
CA LYS A 46 -17.70 -10.34 2.08
C LYS A 46 -16.23 -10.53 2.44
N ALA A 47 -15.51 -11.30 1.65
CA ALA A 47 -14.09 -11.56 1.87
C ALA A 47 -13.26 -11.18 0.64
N LYS A 48 -12.13 -10.48 0.85
CA LYS A 48 -11.17 -10.14 -0.18
C LYS A 48 -9.80 -10.62 0.28
N ILE A 49 -9.23 -11.56 -0.45
CA ILE A 49 -8.00 -12.27 -0.04
C ILE A 49 -6.93 -12.10 -1.10
N GLY A 50 -5.75 -11.66 -0.64
CA GLY A 50 -4.54 -11.62 -1.42
C GLY A 50 -3.70 -12.88 -1.24
N ARG A 51 -3.05 -13.30 -2.31
CA ARG A 51 -2.05 -14.37 -2.31
C ARG A 51 -0.90 -13.98 -3.22
N VAL A 52 0.32 -14.26 -2.80
CA VAL A 52 1.51 -14.17 -3.64
C VAL A 52 1.85 -15.58 -4.13
N PHE A 53 1.84 -15.77 -5.44
CA PHE A 53 2.25 -17.00 -6.10
C PHE A 53 3.74 -16.95 -6.44
N GLY A 54 4.32 -18.08 -6.86
CA GLY A 54 5.71 -18.13 -7.29
C GLY A 54 5.98 -17.39 -8.60
N ASP A 55 7.24 -17.19 -8.93
CA ASP A 55 7.73 -16.46 -10.12
C ASP A 55 7.32 -17.09 -11.45
N ASN A 56 6.84 -18.33 -11.46
CA ASN A 56 6.26 -18.97 -12.63
C ASN A 56 4.97 -18.34 -13.14
N VAL A 57 4.30 -17.48 -12.32
CA VAL A 57 3.10 -16.70 -12.71
C VAL A 57 3.42 -15.26 -13.12
N PHE A 58 4.65 -14.80 -12.93
CA PHE A 58 5.06 -13.46 -13.39
C PHE A 58 4.84 -13.32 -14.90
N PRO A 59 4.47 -12.13 -15.38
CA PRO A 59 4.45 -11.84 -16.81
C PRO A 59 5.81 -12.19 -17.45
N ARG A 60 5.77 -12.82 -18.63
CA ARG A 60 6.99 -13.16 -19.40
C ARG A 60 7.65 -11.94 -20.02
N PHE A 61 6.84 -10.92 -20.29
CA PHE A 61 7.26 -9.58 -20.68
C PHE A 61 6.23 -8.57 -20.22
N SER A 62 6.66 -7.32 -20.05
CA SER A 62 5.78 -6.22 -19.71
C SER A 62 6.15 -4.99 -20.50
N ILE A 63 5.15 -4.32 -21.07
CA ILE A 63 5.29 -3.06 -21.81
C ILE A 63 4.86 -1.95 -20.85
N LEU A 64 5.81 -1.10 -20.49
CA LEU A 64 5.65 0.02 -19.59
C LEU A 64 5.78 1.33 -20.39
N ASP A 65 4.68 1.72 -21.05
CA ASP A 65 4.60 2.99 -21.76
C ASP A 65 3.74 3.97 -20.94
N PRO A 66 4.32 5.03 -20.34
CA PRO A 66 3.60 5.99 -19.52
C PRO A 66 2.42 6.66 -20.22
N THR A 67 2.46 6.78 -21.55
CA THR A 67 1.40 7.43 -22.33
C THR A 67 0.06 6.71 -22.23
N TYR A 68 0.06 5.38 -22.02
CA TYR A 68 -1.16 4.60 -21.83
C TYR A 68 -1.87 4.92 -20.50
N THR A 69 -1.23 5.66 -19.59
CA THR A 69 -1.82 6.08 -18.33
C THR A 69 -2.38 7.52 -18.37
N PHE A 70 -2.18 8.29 -19.45
CA PHE A 70 -2.55 9.71 -19.51
C PHE A 70 -4.07 9.95 -19.44
N THR A 71 -4.86 9.00 -19.94
CA THR A 71 -6.33 9.09 -19.93
C THR A 71 -6.97 8.56 -18.64
N LEU A 72 -6.16 8.16 -17.65
CA LEU A 72 -6.68 7.63 -16.40
C LEU A 72 -7.43 8.74 -15.63
N PRO A 73 -8.67 8.50 -15.16
CA PRO A 73 -9.37 9.47 -14.34
C PRO A 73 -8.57 9.84 -13.08
N ARG A 74 -8.60 11.12 -12.68
CA ARG A 74 -7.84 11.63 -11.53
C ARG A 74 -8.00 10.78 -10.28
N TYR A 75 -9.22 10.36 -9.96
CA TYR A 75 -9.50 9.51 -8.78
C TYR A 75 -8.71 8.19 -8.81
N GLN A 76 -8.69 7.52 -9.95
CA GLN A 76 -7.95 6.27 -10.12
C GLN A 76 -6.44 6.50 -10.13
N MET A 77 -6.01 7.60 -10.73
CA MET A 77 -4.60 7.98 -10.78
C MET A 77 -4.03 8.20 -9.38
N VAL A 78 -4.68 9.02 -8.53
CA VAL A 78 -4.18 9.29 -7.17
C VAL A 78 -4.34 8.08 -6.24
N ALA A 79 -5.36 7.24 -6.45
CA ALA A 79 -5.49 5.96 -5.76
C ALA A 79 -4.28 5.06 -6.04
N GLY A 80 -3.84 4.97 -7.30
CA GLY A 80 -2.63 4.24 -7.67
C GLY A 80 -1.37 4.82 -7.03
N PHE A 81 -1.24 6.15 -6.96
CA PHE A 81 -0.10 6.77 -6.28
C PHE A 81 -0.03 6.40 -4.80
N PHE A 82 -1.18 6.34 -4.14
CA PHE A 82 -1.21 5.96 -2.74
C PHE A 82 -0.99 4.46 -2.53
N ASP A 83 -1.45 3.61 -3.43
CA ASP A 83 -1.16 2.18 -3.42
C ASP A 83 0.36 1.92 -3.48
N ILE A 84 1.08 2.61 -4.38
CA ILE A 84 2.55 2.57 -4.44
C ILE A 84 3.17 3.02 -3.11
N MET A 85 2.70 4.13 -2.55
CA MET A 85 3.19 4.64 -1.26
C MET A 85 2.96 3.61 -0.14
N SER A 86 1.77 3.01 -0.06
CA SER A 86 1.43 1.99 0.94
C SER A 86 2.34 0.76 0.82
N HIS A 87 2.57 0.25 -0.40
CA HIS A 87 3.51 -0.83 -0.62
C HIS A 87 4.89 -0.54 -0.03
N ILE A 88 5.42 0.65 -0.27
CA ILE A 88 6.74 1.04 0.26
C ILE A 88 6.68 1.18 1.79
N LEU A 89 5.67 1.87 2.33
CA LEU A 89 5.56 2.16 3.76
C LEU A 89 5.39 0.89 4.61
N GLU A 90 4.63 -0.10 4.12
CA GLU A 90 4.43 -1.35 4.85
C GLU A 90 5.67 -2.27 4.85
N GLN A 91 6.61 -2.01 3.96
CA GLN A 91 7.94 -2.64 3.98
C GLN A 91 8.96 -1.79 4.75
N TYR A 92 8.72 -0.47 4.87
CA TYR A 92 9.59 0.46 5.57
C TYR A 92 9.34 0.48 7.08
N PHE A 93 8.07 0.56 7.50
CA PHE A 93 7.68 0.60 8.92
C PHE A 93 7.68 -0.78 9.57
N SER A 94 8.82 -1.44 9.51
CA SER A 94 9.06 -2.74 10.14
C SER A 94 10.53 -2.89 10.54
N GLY A 95 10.81 -3.71 11.55
CA GLY A 95 12.18 -3.94 12.03
C GLY A 95 12.86 -2.72 12.65
N THR A 96 14.06 -2.93 13.17
CA THR A 96 14.90 -1.90 13.82
C THR A 96 16.17 -1.62 13.02
N ASP A 97 16.29 -2.21 11.86
CA ASP A 97 17.45 -2.18 10.99
C ASP A 97 17.63 -0.81 10.31
N ASP A 98 18.86 -0.54 9.92
CA ASP A 98 19.29 0.60 9.11
C ASP A 98 20.10 0.06 7.94
N ASN A 99 19.41 -0.43 6.93
CA ASN A 99 20.01 -1.13 5.80
C ASN A 99 19.79 -0.41 4.47
N THR A 100 20.45 -0.90 3.42
CA THR A 100 20.35 -0.36 2.07
C THR A 100 18.90 -0.29 1.56
N SER A 101 18.05 -1.24 1.93
CA SER A 101 16.63 -1.26 1.54
C SER A 101 15.88 -0.05 2.08
N ASP A 102 16.19 0.42 3.30
CA ASP A 102 15.58 1.64 3.86
C ASP A 102 15.95 2.88 3.02
N TYR A 103 17.22 3.05 2.66
CA TYR A 103 17.66 4.18 1.83
C TYR A 103 17.03 4.15 0.43
N LEU A 104 16.87 2.95 -0.16
CA LEU A 104 16.18 2.80 -1.45
C LEU A 104 14.71 3.22 -1.33
N MET A 105 14.01 2.76 -0.28
CA MET A 105 12.61 3.10 -0.04
C MET A 105 12.41 4.60 0.22
N GLU A 106 13.30 5.25 0.97
CA GLU A 106 13.29 6.70 1.18
C GLU A 106 13.45 7.46 -0.14
N GLY A 107 14.37 7.03 -1.00
CA GLY A 107 14.56 7.58 -2.34
C GLY A 107 13.33 7.41 -3.23
N LEU A 108 12.71 6.23 -3.23
CA LEU A 108 11.48 5.96 -3.97
C LEU A 108 10.30 6.81 -3.47
N LEU A 109 10.13 6.96 -2.15
CA LEU A 109 9.10 7.82 -1.55
C LEU A 109 9.28 9.28 -1.95
N ARG A 110 10.51 9.81 -1.86
CA ARG A 110 10.80 11.20 -2.27
C ARG A 110 10.51 11.42 -3.76
N SER A 111 10.92 10.49 -4.62
CA SER A 111 10.64 10.55 -6.06
C SER A 111 9.13 10.45 -6.36
N LEU A 112 8.41 9.58 -5.65
CA LEU A 112 6.95 9.44 -5.78
C LEU A 112 6.23 10.73 -5.37
N ILE A 113 6.58 11.31 -4.23
CA ILE A 113 5.99 12.56 -3.73
C ILE A 113 6.22 13.70 -4.74
N HIS A 114 7.44 13.82 -5.25
CA HIS A 114 7.77 14.83 -6.27
C HIS A 114 6.97 14.63 -7.55
N SER A 115 7.03 13.44 -8.15
CA SER A 115 6.42 13.15 -9.44
C SER A 115 4.89 13.15 -9.39
N SER A 116 4.28 12.69 -8.29
CA SER A 116 2.82 12.69 -8.14
C SER A 116 2.25 14.12 -8.05
N ARG A 117 2.96 15.05 -7.41
CA ARG A 117 2.58 16.46 -7.38
C ARG A 117 2.55 17.09 -8.77
N ILE A 118 3.52 16.74 -9.62
CA ILE A 118 3.55 17.18 -11.03
C ILE A 118 2.39 16.51 -11.79
N ALA A 119 2.25 15.20 -11.69
CA ALA A 119 1.23 14.46 -12.43
C ALA A 119 -0.21 14.86 -12.09
N VAL A 120 -0.47 15.31 -10.86
CA VAL A 120 -1.80 15.81 -10.46
C VAL A 120 -2.15 17.14 -11.13
N GLN A 121 -1.16 17.98 -11.41
CA GLN A 121 -1.34 19.28 -12.08
C GLN A 121 -1.20 19.15 -13.60
N SER A 122 -0.35 18.25 -14.08
CA SER A 122 -0.05 17.98 -15.48
C SER A 122 -0.14 16.47 -15.73
N PRO A 123 -1.36 15.92 -15.94
CA PRO A 123 -1.57 14.47 -16.05
C PRO A 123 -0.84 13.78 -17.20
N GLU A 124 -0.44 14.54 -18.22
CA GLU A 124 0.29 14.06 -19.40
C GLU A 124 1.81 14.36 -19.32
N ASP A 125 2.32 14.81 -18.17
CA ASP A 125 3.76 14.97 -17.99
C ASP A 125 4.45 13.61 -18.06
N TYR A 126 5.19 13.40 -19.16
CA TYR A 126 5.78 12.10 -19.48
C TYR A 126 6.80 11.65 -18.41
N GLU A 127 7.66 12.58 -17.96
CA GLU A 127 8.71 12.25 -17.01
C GLU A 127 8.11 11.87 -15.63
N ALA A 128 7.15 12.67 -15.15
CA ALA A 128 6.47 12.37 -13.90
C ALA A 128 5.74 11.02 -13.95
N ARG A 129 5.01 10.73 -15.04
CA ARG A 129 4.29 9.46 -15.22
C ARG A 129 5.24 8.28 -15.38
N SER A 130 6.37 8.47 -16.08
CA SER A 130 7.42 7.48 -16.24
C SER A 130 8.07 7.12 -14.90
N ASN A 131 8.43 8.13 -14.11
CA ASN A 131 8.98 7.93 -12.78
C ASN A 131 8.02 7.14 -11.87
N ILE A 132 6.74 7.54 -11.84
CA ILE A 132 5.72 6.86 -11.04
C ILE A 132 5.56 5.39 -11.48
N MET A 133 5.50 5.14 -12.79
CA MET A 133 5.40 3.79 -13.34
C MET A 133 6.58 2.91 -12.93
N TRP A 134 7.79 3.45 -12.98
CA TRP A 134 8.99 2.73 -12.57
C TRP A 134 9.04 2.48 -11.06
N ILE A 135 8.65 3.48 -10.25
CA ILE A 135 8.56 3.34 -8.79
C ILE A 135 7.55 2.24 -8.41
N ALA A 136 6.40 2.16 -9.10
CA ALA A 136 5.39 1.13 -8.84
C ALA A 136 5.95 -0.29 -8.99
N THR A 137 6.76 -0.52 -10.01
CA THR A 137 7.45 -1.82 -10.20
C THR A 137 8.39 -2.13 -9.02
N TRP A 138 9.23 -1.17 -8.63
CA TRP A 138 10.18 -1.36 -7.50
C TRP A 138 9.50 -1.54 -6.16
N ALA A 139 8.35 -0.88 -5.96
CA ALA A 139 7.61 -0.92 -4.71
C ALA A 139 7.13 -2.32 -4.34
N LEU A 140 6.88 -3.22 -5.33
CA LEU A 140 6.31 -4.54 -5.04
C LEU A 140 6.91 -5.69 -5.88
N ASN A 141 8.12 -5.54 -6.40
CA ASN A 141 8.84 -6.64 -7.05
C ASN A 141 9.71 -7.47 -6.09
N THR A 142 9.51 -7.34 -4.80
CA THR A 142 10.24 -7.98 -3.69
C THR A 142 11.66 -7.46 -3.43
N LEU A 143 12.21 -6.57 -4.26
CA LEU A 143 13.60 -6.13 -4.11
C LEU A 143 13.81 -5.32 -2.82
N VAL A 144 12.95 -4.31 -2.56
CA VAL A 144 13.08 -3.44 -1.38
C VAL A 144 12.76 -4.14 -0.06
N ALA A 145 12.12 -5.32 -0.11
CA ALA A 145 11.87 -6.15 1.06
C ALA A 145 13.05 -7.07 1.44
N LYS A 146 14.09 -7.14 0.61
CA LYS A 146 15.22 -8.05 0.89
C LYS A 146 15.93 -7.69 2.17
N GLY A 147 16.08 -8.68 3.05
CA GLY A 147 16.71 -8.53 4.36
C GLY A 147 15.83 -7.85 5.42
N LYS A 148 14.51 -7.73 5.18
CA LYS A 148 13.56 -7.10 6.10
C LYS A 148 12.40 -8.03 6.46
N SER A 149 11.84 -7.85 7.64
CA SER A 149 10.43 -8.18 7.91
C SER A 149 9.53 -7.13 7.24
N THR A 150 8.27 -7.45 7.03
CA THR A 150 7.28 -6.55 6.41
C THR A 150 5.96 -6.62 7.16
N ASP A 151 5.23 -5.51 7.22
CA ASP A 151 4.01 -5.39 8.02
C ASP A 151 2.76 -5.91 7.29
N TRP A 152 2.30 -5.20 6.28
CA TRP A 152 1.11 -5.45 5.45
C TRP A 152 -0.25 -5.29 6.15
N MET A 153 -0.32 -4.76 7.36
CA MET A 153 -1.60 -4.60 8.07
C MET A 153 -2.52 -3.56 7.46
N VAL A 154 -1.99 -2.48 6.83
CA VAL A 154 -2.82 -1.52 6.09
C VAL A 154 -3.51 -2.21 4.92
N HIS A 155 -2.81 -3.10 4.20
CA HIS A 155 -3.42 -3.91 3.14
C HIS A 155 -4.48 -4.87 3.67
N MET A 156 -4.24 -5.56 4.78
CA MET A 156 -5.21 -6.50 5.35
C MET A 156 -6.51 -5.81 5.76
N ILE A 157 -6.42 -4.67 6.42
CA ILE A 157 -7.60 -3.88 6.81
C ILE A 157 -8.26 -3.25 5.58
N GLY A 158 -7.47 -2.65 4.68
CA GLY A 158 -7.98 -2.03 3.44
C GLY A 158 -8.68 -3.03 2.52
N GLN A 159 -8.17 -4.25 2.39
CA GLN A 159 -8.84 -5.32 1.63
C GLN A 159 -10.18 -5.68 2.26
N SER A 160 -10.24 -5.79 3.59
CA SER A 160 -11.49 -6.07 4.29
C SER A 160 -12.53 -4.95 4.10
N ILE A 161 -12.12 -3.66 4.15
CA ILE A 161 -12.99 -2.54 3.78
C ILE A 161 -13.51 -2.72 2.34
N GLY A 162 -12.62 -3.02 1.40
CA GLY A 162 -12.99 -3.23 -0.01
C GLY A 162 -13.97 -4.38 -0.21
N ALA A 163 -13.93 -5.43 0.63
CA ALA A 163 -14.89 -6.53 0.59
C ALA A 163 -16.31 -6.11 0.98
N TYR A 164 -16.46 -5.08 1.81
CA TYR A 164 -17.74 -4.53 2.27
C TYR A 164 -18.28 -3.43 1.38
N THR A 165 -17.40 -2.59 0.80
CA THR A 165 -17.79 -1.33 0.15
C THR A 165 -17.57 -1.34 -1.36
N ASP A 166 -16.80 -2.30 -1.89
CA ASP A 166 -16.30 -2.32 -3.28
C ASP A 166 -15.53 -1.04 -3.68
N ALA A 167 -15.03 -0.30 -2.69
CA ALA A 167 -14.28 0.93 -2.92
C ALA A 167 -12.93 0.65 -3.58
N THR A 168 -12.43 1.63 -4.34
CA THR A 168 -11.12 1.58 -5.02
C THR A 168 -10.01 1.30 -4.01
N HIS A 169 -9.17 0.29 -4.33
CA HIS A 169 -8.18 -0.27 -3.39
C HIS A 169 -7.25 0.78 -2.79
N GLY A 170 -6.60 1.62 -3.60
CA GLY A 170 -5.72 2.65 -3.06
C GLY A 170 -6.43 3.66 -2.13
N MET A 171 -7.75 3.85 -2.29
CA MET A 171 -8.53 4.70 -1.38
C MET A 171 -8.82 3.98 -0.07
N THR A 172 -9.04 2.65 -0.07
CA THR A 172 -9.19 1.90 1.20
C THR A 172 -7.90 1.90 2.00
N LEU A 173 -6.75 1.81 1.33
CA LEU A 173 -5.43 1.94 1.97
C LEU A 173 -5.22 3.34 2.55
N ALA A 174 -5.57 4.39 1.79
CA ALA A 174 -5.47 5.78 2.24
C ALA A 174 -6.30 6.03 3.51
N ALA A 175 -7.54 5.54 3.55
CA ALA A 175 -8.43 5.69 4.69
C ALA A 175 -7.89 5.07 5.99
N VAL A 176 -7.12 3.98 5.88
CA VAL A 176 -6.58 3.22 7.04
C VAL A 176 -5.21 3.73 7.48
N SER A 177 -4.39 4.22 6.55
CA SER A 177 -2.96 4.42 6.79
C SER A 177 -2.64 5.35 7.97
N LEU A 178 -3.24 6.54 8.01
CA LEU A 178 -2.93 7.50 9.08
C LEU A 178 -3.37 7.02 10.48
N PRO A 179 -4.62 6.54 10.68
CA PRO A 179 -5.01 5.98 11.97
C PRO A 179 -4.12 4.82 12.39
N TYR A 180 -3.81 3.91 11.46
CA TYR A 180 -2.95 2.77 11.71
C TYR A 180 -1.53 3.20 12.11
N TYR A 181 -0.87 4.05 11.33
CA TYR A 181 0.49 4.50 11.63
C TYR A 181 0.57 5.30 12.93
N ARG A 182 -0.44 6.09 13.28
CA ARG A 182 -0.53 6.74 14.59
C ARG A 182 -0.61 5.73 15.73
N HIS A 183 -1.35 4.64 15.53
CA HIS A 183 -1.50 3.57 16.52
C HIS A 183 -0.17 2.83 16.76
N ILE A 184 0.58 2.51 15.71
CA ILE A 184 1.83 1.74 15.84
C ILE A 184 3.08 2.60 16.05
N MET A 185 3.02 3.92 15.86
CA MET A 185 4.17 4.82 15.99
C MET A 185 4.93 4.68 17.32
N PRO A 186 4.29 4.53 18.49
CA PRO A 186 5.02 4.38 19.76
C PRO A 186 5.89 3.12 19.81
N TYR A 187 5.55 2.09 19.06
CA TYR A 187 6.28 0.81 19.02
C TYR A 187 7.45 0.81 18.03
N GLY A 188 7.46 1.75 17.08
CA GLY A 188 8.48 1.89 16.04
C GLY A 188 9.07 3.31 15.96
N LEU A 189 9.08 4.07 17.04
CA LEU A 189 9.35 5.50 17.09
C LEU A 189 10.60 5.93 16.30
N ALA A 190 11.69 5.18 16.40
CA ALA A 190 12.93 5.49 15.69
C ALA A 190 12.76 5.52 14.17
N LYS A 191 11.99 4.58 13.61
CA LYS A 191 11.72 4.52 12.17
C LYS A 191 10.77 5.63 11.72
N PHE A 192 9.77 5.98 12.51
CA PHE A 192 8.88 7.11 12.24
C PHE A 192 9.61 8.46 12.31
N LYS A 193 10.54 8.63 13.26
CA LYS A 193 11.45 9.77 13.30
C LYS A 193 12.30 9.85 12.03
N ARG A 194 12.92 8.74 11.63
CA ARG A 194 13.72 8.63 10.40
C ARG A 194 12.89 8.99 9.16
N PHE A 195 11.68 8.48 9.03
CA PHE A 195 10.74 8.82 7.97
C PHE A 195 10.46 10.32 7.89
N ALA A 196 10.22 10.96 9.02
CA ALA A 196 9.97 12.39 9.10
C ALA A 196 11.17 13.22 8.56
N ILE A 197 12.39 12.83 8.95
CA ILE A 197 13.61 13.54 8.56
C ILE A 197 13.96 13.26 7.10
N ASN A 198 14.01 11.99 6.71
CA ASN A 198 14.60 11.59 5.43
C ASN A 198 13.61 11.67 4.25
N VAL A 199 12.30 11.55 4.50
CA VAL A 199 11.28 11.62 3.44
C VAL A 199 10.62 13.00 3.37
N TRP A 200 10.36 13.63 4.52
CA TRP A 200 9.61 14.88 4.61
C TRP A 200 10.45 16.10 4.97
N ASP A 201 11.78 15.96 5.11
CA ASP A 201 12.69 17.03 5.45
C ASP A 201 12.33 17.75 6.78
N VAL A 202 11.71 17.03 7.73
CA VAL A 202 11.38 17.58 9.05
C VAL A 202 12.66 17.89 9.82
N ARG A 203 12.81 19.15 10.23
CA ARG A 203 13.97 19.59 11.02
C ARG A 203 13.84 19.14 12.46
N PRO A 204 14.84 18.43 13.02
CA PRO A 204 14.78 17.84 14.36
C PRO A 204 15.06 18.82 15.50
N GLU A 205 15.66 19.99 15.22
CA GLU A 205 16.14 20.92 16.24
C GLU A 205 15.02 21.35 17.19
N GLY A 206 15.25 21.21 18.49
CA GLY A 206 14.34 21.62 19.55
C GLY A 206 13.10 20.74 19.74
N LYS A 207 13.05 19.56 19.11
CA LYS A 207 11.92 18.63 19.19
C LYS A 207 12.31 17.30 19.82
N THR A 208 11.36 16.67 20.51
CA THR A 208 11.51 15.26 20.94
C THR A 208 11.33 14.32 19.74
N ASP A 209 11.73 13.06 19.89
CA ASP A 209 11.58 12.04 18.85
C ASP A 209 10.12 11.81 18.47
N GLU A 210 9.20 11.87 19.45
CA GLU A 210 7.75 11.79 19.24
C GLU A 210 7.23 12.98 18.43
N GLN A 211 7.69 14.20 18.75
CA GLN A 211 7.30 15.41 18.01
C GLN A 211 7.78 15.37 16.56
N ILE A 212 8.98 14.83 16.32
CA ILE A 212 9.51 14.66 14.96
C ILE A 212 8.67 13.62 14.20
N ALA A 213 8.42 12.46 14.81
CA ALA A 213 7.61 11.40 14.21
C ALA A 213 6.19 11.88 13.88
N GLN A 214 5.53 12.58 14.80
CA GLN A 214 4.23 13.19 14.60
C GLN A 214 4.24 14.22 13.45
N ALA A 215 5.27 15.05 13.35
CA ALA A 215 5.43 16.00 12.26
C ALA A 215 5.56 15.31 10.90
N GLY A 216 6.21 14.13 10.83
CA GLY A 216 6.29 13.31 9.63
C GLY A 216 4.91 12.78 9.19
N LEU A 217 4.11 12.28 10.13
CA LEU A 217 2.75 11.83 9.83
C LEU A 217 1.83 12.99 9.45
N ALA A 218 2.02 14.18 10.06
CA ALA A 218 1.28 15.39 9.68
C ALA A 218 1.66 15.86 8.25
N ALA A 219 2.92 15.75 7.85
CA ALA A 219 3.35 16.04 6.49
C ALA A 219 2.75 15.06 5.47
N MET A 220 2.70 13.76 5.82
CA MET A 220 2.01 12.75 5.02
C MET A 220 0.51 13.06 4.89
N GLU A 221 -0.17 13.44 5.97
CA GLU A 221 -1.58 13.83 5.92
C GLU A 221 -1.79 15.05 5.00
N SER A 222 -0.93 16.06 5.10
CA SER A 222 -1.00 17.24 4.22
C SER A 222 -0.85 16.84 2.75
N TYR A 223 0.08 15.96 2.44
CA TYR A 223 0.25 15.42 1.09
C TYR A 223 -0.97 14.63 0.62
N MET A 224 -1.56 13.80 1.46
CA MET A 224 -2.77 13.05 1.12
C MET A 224 -3.94 13.98 0.79
N ARG A 225 -4.11 15.06 1.56
CA ARG A 225 -5.11 16.11 1.29
C ARG A 225 -4.84 16.86 0.00
N GLU A 226 -3.58 17.18 -0.29
CA GLU A 226 -3.14 17.83 -1.54
C GLU A 226 -3.52 17.01 -2.78
N LEU A 227 -3.38 15.68 -2.71
CA LEU A 227 -3.78 14.78 -3.78
C LEU A 227 -5.30 14.58 -3.89
N GLY A 228 -6.06 14.89 -2.85
CA GLY A 228 -7.50 14.62 -2.76
C GLY A 228 -7.82 13.16 -2.44
N LEU A 229 -6.99 12.54 -1.62
CA LEU A 229 -7.19 11.17 -1.15
C LEU A 229 -8.24 11.12 -0.03
N VAL A 230 -8.91 10.00 0.09
CA VAL A 230 -9.80 9.68 1.21
C VAL A 230 -8.98 9.48 2.48
N LEU A 231 -9.45 10.01 3.60
CA LEU A 231 -8.72 9.98 4.87
C LEU A 231 -9.38 9.16 5.97
N ASN A 232 -10.59 8.66 5.74
CA ASN A 232 -11.31 7.82 6.69
C ASN A 232 -12.31 6.89 5.98
N GLY A 233 -12.72 5.83 6.68
CA GLY A 233 -13.61 4.81 6.10
C GLY A 233 -15.03 5.32 5.82
N ARG A 234 -15.52 6.36 6.52
CA ARG A 234 -16.87 6.91 6.31
C ARG A 234 -17.02 7.50 4.91
N GLU A 235 -15.98 8.13 4.38
CA GLU A 235 -15.96 8.64 3.00
C GLU A 235 -16.06 7.52 1.94
N LEU A 236 -15.83 6.28 2.33
CA LEU A 236 -15.96 5.08 1.49
C LEU A 236 -17.24 4.30 1.76
N GLY A 237 -18.15 4.85 2.58
CA GLY A 237 -19.41 4.19 2.92
C GLY A 237 -19.31 3.18 4.07
N VAL A 238 -18.20 3.16 4.82
CA VAL A 238 -18.10 2.35 6.05
C VAL A 238 -18.95 2.98 7.13
N ASP A 239 -19.84 2.21 7.73
CA ASP A 239 -20.64 2.58 8.89
C ASP A 239 -20.31 1.71 10.12
N GLU A 240 -20.84 2.09 11.27
CA GLU A 240 -20.57 1.42 12.55
C GLU A 240 -20.97 -0.06 12.56
N THR A 241 -21.96 -0.46 11.76
CA THR A 241 -22.44 -1.86 11.69
C THR A 241 -21.47 -2.76 10.95
N MET A 242 -20.55 -2.18 10.16
CA MET A 242 -19.54 -2.91 9.37
C MET A 242 -18.24 -3.14 10.16
N LEU A 243 -17.96 -2.34 11.20
CA LEU A 243 -16.64 -2.31 11.85
C LEU A 243 -16.19 -3.68 12.37
N ASP A 244 -17.06 -4.37 13.11
CA ASP A 244 -16.73 -5.70 13.63
C ASP A 244 -16.49 -6.71 12.51
N GLY A 245 -17.31 -6.67 11.46
CA GLY A 245 -17.15 -7.56 10.30
C GLY A 245 -15.85 -7.29 9.54
N ILE A 246 -15.50 -6.01 9.34
CA ILE A 246 -14.24 -5.61 8.71
C ILE A 246 -13.04 -6.07 9.57
N ALA A 247 -13.10 -5.86 10.88
CA ALA A 247 -12.06 -6.32 11.79
C ALA A 247 -11.92 -7.85 11.75
N GLN A 248 -13.02 -8.61 11.79
CA GLN A 248 -12.98 -10.08 11.71
C GLN A 248 -12.43 -10.58 10.36
N GLY A 249 -12.76 -9.89 9.25
CA GLY A 249 -12.26 -10.20 7.91
C GLY A 249 -10.79 -9.84 7.66
N SER A 250 -10.19 -9.02 8.51
CA SER A 250 -8.77 -8.66 8.38
C SER A 250 -7.87 -9.76 8.91
N PHE A 251 -6.97 -10.30 8.08
CA PHE A 251 -5.95 -11.23 8.53
C PHE A 251 -4.94 -10.50 9.43
N ILE A 252 -4.66 -11.07 10.62
CA ILE A 252 -3.65 -10.52 11.53
C ILE A 252 -2.29 -11.07 11.14
N LEU A 253 -1.35 -10.14 10.90
CA LEU A 253 0.05 -10.45 10.60
C LEU A 253 0.94 -9.98 11.75
N ASP A 254 2.11 -10.60 11.88
CA ASP A 254 3.04 -10.43 13.00
C ASP A 254 4.39 -9.80 12.59
N GLY A 255 4.51 -9.40 11.32
CA GLY A 255 5.76 -8.84 10.79
C GLY A 255 5.98 -7.35 11.11
N GLY A 256 4.95 -6.64 11.59
CA GLY A 256 5.01 -5.22 11.95
C GLY A 256 5.49 -4.96 13.38
N TYR A 257 5.43 -3.69 13.80
CA TYR A 257 5.83 -3.28 15.15
C TYR A 257 4.90 -3.78 16.25
N LYS A 258 3.67 -4.10 15.91
CA LYS A 258 2.64 -4.53 16.86
C LYS A 258 1.69 -5.51 16.19
N VAL A 259 1.51 -6.66 16.83
CA VAL A 259 0.44 -7.60 16.47
C VAL A 259 -0.88 -7.03 17.00
N LEU A 260 -1.81 -6.72 16.11
CA LEU A 260 -3.10 -6.12 16.48
C LEU A 260 -4.08 -7.18 17.01
N THR A 261 -4.99 -6.74 17.88
CA THR A 261 -6.23 -7.45 18.15
C THR A 261 -7.37 -6.96 17.24
N LYS A 262 -8.48 -7.70 17.20
CA LYS A 262 -9.66 -7.29 16.42
C LYS A 262 -10.28 -6.00 16.98
N GLU A 263 -10.26 -5.86 18.30
CA GLU A 263 -10.74 -4.67 19.01
C GLU A 263 -9.90 -3.43 18.63
N GLU A 264 -8.59 -3.57 18.54
CA GLU A 264 -7.71 -2.49 18.10
C GLU A 264 -7.97 -2.08 16.63
N ILE A 265 -8.30 -3.04 15.76
CA ILE A 265 -8.71 -2.71 14.39
C ILE A 265 -10.01 -1.90 14.39
N VAL A 266 -10.98 -2.27 15.22
CA VAL A 266 -12.23 -1.48 15.38
C VAL A 266 -11.93 -0.06 15.85
N GLU A 267 -11.01 0.12 16.82
CA GLU A 267 -10.62 1.46 17.29
C GLU A 267 -9.89 2.28 16.21
N ILE A 268 -9.05 1.65 15.39
CA ILE A 268 -8.38 2.31 14.26
C ILE A 268 -9.39 2.79 13.20
N LEU A 269 -10.52 2.08 13.05
CA LEU A 269 -11.53 2.39 12.04
C LEU A 269 -12.57 3.43 12.49
N LYS A 270 -12.70 3.72 13.79
CA LYS A 270 -13.58 4.76 14.36
C LYS A 270 -13.04 6.16 14.12
#